data_91cf10383ed247f7f8da8108a0a58fd2
#
_entry.id   91cf10383ed247f7f8da8108a0a58fd2
#
_cell.length_a   1.000
_cell.length_b   1.000
_cell.length_c   1.000
_cell.angle_alpha   90.00
_cell.angle_beta   90.00
_cell.angle_gamma   90.00
#
_symmetry.space_group_name_H-M   'P 1'
#
loop_
_entity.id
_entity.type
_entity.pdbx_description
1 polymer ?
#
loop_
_entity_poly.entity_id
_entity_poly.type
_entity_poly.pdbx_seq_one_letter_code
_entity_poly.pdbx_strand_id
1 'polypeptide(L)'
;SYALGVLFRAEPDTIYAVKKESPLIVGWGEGENFVASDIPALLKYTRRYSVLEEGDMAVVKADGIRFYDAFGKPVEREVLTADWDEEAAEKGGYPHFMLKEIHEQPAAITATVSPRVENGMPDLRIPELSDEKLRSIKNIHLVACGTAMHAGMVGKTAIERLARVPAEVDIASEFRYRDPILDPDDLVIIISQS
;
A
#
# COMPACT_ATOMS: atom_id res chain seq x y z
N SER A 1 7.04 13.07 -2.40
CA SER A 1 5.84 12.44 -2.95
C SER A 1 4.63 13.34 -2.76
N TYR A 2 3.64 13.25 -3.66
CA TYR A 2 2.37 13.98 -3.56
C TYR A 2 1.28 13.31 -4.40
N ALA A 3 0.03 13.51 -3.98
CA ALA A 3 -1.19 13.31 -4.75
C ALA A 3 -2.08 14.54 -4.55
N LEU A 4 -2.38 15.24 -5.61
CA LEU A 4 -3.05 16.53 -5.56
C LEU A 4 -4.30 16.54 -6.45
N GLY A 5 -5.39 17.09 -5.93
CA GLY A 5 -6.53 17.55 -6.73
C GLY A 5 -6.52 19.08 -6.75
N VAL A 6 -6.44 19.67 -7.93
CA VAL A 6 -6.34 21.10 -8.11
C VAL A 6 -7.58 21.64 -8.84
N LEU A 7 -8.17 22.68 -8.28
CA LEU A 7 -9.30 23.40 -8.87
C LEU A 7 -8.87 24.83 -9.25
N PHE A 8 -9.18 25.24 -10.46
CA PHE A 8 -8.96 26.62 -10.90
C PHE A 8 -10.28 27.42 -10.93
N ARG A 9 -10.23 28.62 -10.42
CA ARG A 9 -11.40 29.52 -10.45
C ARG A 9 -11.90 29.82 -11.88
N ALA A 10 -10.98 29.78 -12.85
CA ALA A 10 -11.31 30.02 -14.26
C ALA A 10 -11.96 28.78 -14.92
N GLU A 11 -11.82 27.61 -14.34
CA GLU A 11 -12.35 26.34 -14.85
C GLU A 11 -13.00 25.54 -13.71
N PRO A 12 -14.12 26.04 -13.16
CA PRO A 12 -14.72 25.49 -11.93
C PRO A 12 -15.26 24.05 -12.10
N ASP A 13 -15.51 23.62 -13.33
CA ASP A 13 -16.06 22.29 -13.65
C ASP A 13 -14.96 21.26 -13.94
N THR A 14 -13.70 21.56 -13.61
CA THR A 14 -12.56 20.71 -13.91
C THR A 14 -11.69 20.48 -12.68
N ILE A 15 -11.40 19.21 -12.39
CA ILE A 15 -10.39 18.82 -11.40
C ILE A 15 -9.15 18.35 -12.17
N TYR A 16 -8.00 18.92 -11.84
CA TYR A 16 -6.70 18.45 -12.32
C TYR A 16 -6.08 17.56 -11.23
N ALA A 17 -6.01 16.26 -11.47
CA ALA A 17 -5.44 15.31 -10.55
C ALA A 17 -4.02 14.94 -10.98
N VAL A 18 -3.03 15.14 -10.11
CA VAL A 18 -1.62 14.87 -10.40
C VAL A 18 -0.98 14.10 -9.25
N LYS A 19 -0.07 13.20 -9.59
CA LYS A 19 0.65 12.41 -8.58
C LYS A 19 2.15 12.32 -8.84
N LYS A 20 2.88 12.11 -7.76
CA LYS A 20 4.25 11.62 -7.75
C LYS A 20 4.46 10.73 -6.53
N GLU A 21 4.73 9.44 -6.77
CA GLU A 21 4.95 8.38 -5.77
C GLU A 21 3.70 8.02 -4.92
N SER A 22 2.90 9.01 -4.47
CA SER A 22 1.69 8.74 -3.69
C SER A 22 0.57 8.14 -4.56
N PRO A 23 -0.26 7.22 -4.04
CA PRO A 23 -1.36 6.63 -4.79
C PRO A 23 -2.41 7.69 -5.16
N LEU A 24 -2.95 7.61 -6.39
CA LEU A 24 -4.05 8.40 -6.86
C LEU A 24 -4.82 7.65 -7.94
N ILE A 25 -6.13 7.63 -7.81
CA ILE A 25 -7.05 6.99 -8.75
C ILE A 25 -8.13 7.96 -9.16
N VAL A 26 -8.75 7.70 -10.31
CA VAL A 26 -9.97 8.38 -10.75
C VAL A 26 -11.10 7.38 -10.90
N GLY A 27 -12.28 7.74 -10.46
CA GLY A 27 -13.49 6.93 -10.59
C GLY A 27 -14.36 7.40 -11.75
N TRP A 28 -14.89 6.46 -12.53
CA TRP A 28 -15.78 6.69 -13.65
C TRP A 28 -17.24 6.52 -13.23
N GLY A 29 -17.97 7.59 -13.12
CA GLY A 29 -19.39 7.60 -12.78
C GLY A 29 -20.30 7.91 -13.98
N GLU A 30 -21.58 8.11 -13.72
CA GLU A 30 -22.59 8.53 -14.72
C GLU A 30 -22.95 10.00 -14.50
N GLY A 31 -22.47 10.88 -15.39
CA GLY A 31 -22.66 12.33 -15.28
C GLY A 31 -21.81 13.00 -14.18
N GLU A 32 -20.93 12.24 -13.57
CA GLU A 32 -19.96 12.70 -12.58
C GLU A 32 -18.74 11.78 -12.57
N ASN A 33 -17.58 12.29 -12.18
CA ASN A 33 -16.37 11.52 -12.02
C ASN A 33 -15.65 11.92 -10.73
N PHE A 34 -14.78 11.04 -10.25
CA PHE A 34 -14.23 11.13 -8.90
C PHE A 34 -12.71 11.10 -8.90
N VAL A 35 -12.10 11.66 -7.86
CA VAL A 35 -10.67 11.56 -7.56
C VAL A 35 -10.52 11.06 -6.13
N ALA A 36 -9.72 10.04 -5.91
CA ALA A 36 -9.49 9.46 -4.58
C ALA A 36 -8.07 8.92 -4.47
N SER A 37 -7.59 8.71 -3.24
CA SER A 37 -6.32 8.06 -2.95
C SER A 37 -6.41 6.53 -2.97
N ASP A 38 -7.62 5.98 -2.77
CA ASP A 38 -7.85 4.54 -2.70
C ASP A 38 -9.24 4.11 -3.23
N ILE A 39 -9.38 2.82 -3.50
CA ILE A 39 -10.61 2.24 -4.07
C ILE A 39 -11.80 2.30 -3.09
N PRO A 40 -11.66 2.00 -1.78
CA PRO A 40 -12.77 2.04 -0.83
C PRO A 40 -13.53 3.37 -0.81
N ALA A 41 -12.84 4.49 -1.03
CA ALA A 41 -13.45 5.80 -1.09
C ALA A 41 -14.42 5.97 -2.27
N LEU A 42 -14.24 5.20 -3.34
CA LEU A 42 -15.06 5.28 -4.56
C LEU A 42 -16.26 4.32 -4.54
N LEU A 43 -16.20 3.19 -3.82
CA LEU A 43 -17.14 2.07 -3.92
C LEU A 43 -18.60 2.47 -3.74
N LYS A 44 -18.88 3.49 -2.93
CA LYS A 44 -20.23 4.03 -2.72
C LYS A 44 -20.82 4.71 -3.97
N TYR A 45 -19.94 5.16 -4.88
CA TYR A 45 -20.34 5.98 -6.05
C TYR A 45 -20.10 5.24 -7.35
N THR A 46 -18.99 4.53 -7.47
CA THR A 46 -18.63 3.75 -8.67
C THR A 46 -17.66 2.64 -8.35
N ARG A 47 -17.75 1.54 -9.11
CA ARG A 47 -16.77 0.45 -9.09
C ARG A 47 -15.75 0.54 -10.22
N ARG A 48 -15.96 1.45 -11.17
CA ARG A 48 -15.06 1.64 -12.32
C ARG A 48 -14.04 2.69 -12.00
N TYR A 49 -12.77 2.35 -12.13
CA TYR A 49 -11.67 3.28 -11.81
C TYR A 49 -10.49 3.08 -12.76
N SER A 50 -9.64 4.09 -12.84
CA SER A 50 -8.32 4.02 -13.46
C SER A 50 -7.25 4.49 -12.49
N VAL A 51 -6.09 3.84 -12.54
CA VAL A 51 -4.93 4.22 -11.73
C VAL A 51 -4.07 5.19 -12.51
N LEU A 52 -3.65 6.28 -11.87
CA LEU A 52 -2.65 7.16 -12.45
C LEU A 52 -1.26 6.52 -12.29
N GLU A 53 -0.49 6.53 -13.37
CA GLU A 53 0.91 6.14 -13.33
C GLU A 53 1.80 7.28 -12.83
N GLU A 54 3.09 6.98 -12.67
CA GLU A 54 4.05 7.96 -12.16
C GLU A 54 4.21 9.17 -13.09
N GLY A 55 3.96 10.36 -12.54
CA GLY A 55 4.02 11.61 -13.29
C GLY A 55 2.77 11.94 -14.12
N ASP A 56 1.74 11.09 -14.06
CA ASP A 56 0.49 11.35 -14.76
C ASP A 56 -0.25 12.59 -14.22
N MET A 57 -0.97 13.21 -15.14
CA MET A 57 -2.04 14.17 -14.86
C MET A 57 -3.35 13.67 -15.45
N ALA A 58 -4.42 13.66 -14.66
CA ALA A 58 -5.79 13.47 -15.14
C ALA A 58 -6.56 14.79 -15.13
N VAL A 59 -7.24 15.08 -16.23
CA VAL A 59 -8.22 16.17 -16.34
C VAL A 59 -9.60 15.55 -16.19
N VAL A 60 -10.22 15.77 -15.05
CA VAL A 60 -11.46 15.12 -14.63
C VAL A 60 -12.60 16.12 -14.73
N LYS A 61 -13.60 15.83 -15.57
CA LYS A 61 -14.85 16.56 -15.74
C LYS A 61 -16.05 15.65 -15.55
N ALA A 62 -17.23 16.21 -15.40
CA ALA A 62 -18.46 15.43 -15.26
C ALA A 62 -18.74 14.52 -16.47
N ASP A 63 -18.35 14.96 -17.66
CA ASP A 63 -18.59 14.28 -18.95
C ASP A 63 -17.45 13.35 -19.38
N GLY A 64 -16.33 13.30 -18.63
CA GLY A 64 -15.22 12.41 -18.96
C GLY A 64 -13.91 12.71 -18.26
N ILE A 65 -12.95 11.81 -18.48
CA ILE A 65 -11.60 11.89 -17.93
C ILE A 65 -10.60 11.77 -19.06
N ARG A 66 -9.57 12.63 -19.06
CA ARG A 66 -8.43 12.56 -20.00
C ARG A 66 -7.15 12.48 -19.22
N PHE A 67 -6.23 11.65 -19.70
CA PHE A 67 -4.92 11.45 -19.07
C PHE A 67 -3.81 12.02 -19.93
N TYR A 68 -2.80 12.52 -19.26
CA TYR A 68 -1.57 13.05 -19.86
C TYR A 68 -0.38 12.51 -19.07
N ASP A 69 0.70 12.16 -19.78
CA ASP A 69 1.95 11.77 -19.15
C ASP A 69 2.71 12.98 -18.57
N ALA A 70 3.86 12.71 -17.94
CA ALA A 70 4.73 13.75 -17.36
C ALA A 70 5.22 14.81 -18.34
N PHE A 71 5.09 14.57 -19.66
CA PHE A 71 5.47 15.49 -20.74
C PHE A 71 4.27 16.22 -21.34
N GLY A 72 3.07 16.00 -20.82
CA GLY A 72 1.83 16.59 -21.30
C GLY A 72 1.28 15.91 -22.56
N LYS A 73 1.77 14.72 -22.94
CA LYS A 73 1.25 13.97 -24.07
C LYS A 73 0.00 13.20 -23.63
N PRO A 74 -1.09 13.23 -24.43
CA PRO A 74 -2.27 12.40 -24.14
C PRO A 74 -1.92 10.91 -24.10
N VAL A 75 -2.41 10.22 -23.09
CA VAL A 75 -2.26 8.78 -22.90
C VAL A 75 -3.60 8.15 -22.52
N GLU A 76 -3.73 6.85 -22.76
CA GLU A 76 -4.87 6.08 -22.30
C GLU A 76 -4.51 5.31 -21.02
N ARG A 77 -5.49 5.15 -20.12
CA ARG A 77 -5.37 4.33 -18.92
C ARG A 77 -6.49 3.32 -18.88
N GLU A 78 -6.15 2.11 -18.50
CA GLU A 78 -7.11 1.01 -18.36
C GLU A 78 -8.21 1.37 -17.36
N VAL A 79 -9.45 1.04 -17.73
CA VAL A 79 -10.58 1.14 -16.81
C VAL A 79 -10.75 -0.22 -16.13
N LEU A 80 -10.45 -0.26 -14.86
CA LEU A 80 -10.57 -1.43 -14.00
C LEU A 80 -11.93 -1.45 -13.31
N THR A 81 -12.35 -2.63 -12.86
CA THR A 81 -13.56 -2.79 -12.04
C THR A 81 -13.15 -3.38 -10.69
N ALA A 82 -13.58 -2.73 -9.61
CA ALA A 82 -13.33 -3.23 -8.27
C ALA A 82 -14.24 -4.43 -7.96
N ASP A 83 -13.64 -5.58 -7.71
CA ASP A 83 -14.30 -6.83 -7.28
C ASP A 83 -14.54 -6.90 -5.77
N TRP A 84 -14.38 -5.78 -5.08
CA TRP A 84 -14.49 -5.72 -3.64
C TRP A 84 -15.95 -5.75 -3.20
N ASP A 85 -16.21 -6.53 -2.17
CA ASP A 85 -17.51 -6.59 -1.52
C ASP A 85 -17.74 -5.28 -0.74
N GLU A 86 -18.87 -4.61 -1.01
CA GLU A 86 -19.28 -3.40 -0.29
C GLU A 86 -19.33 -3.64 1.23
N GLU A 87 -19.72 -4.86 1.63
CA GLU A 87 -19.78 -5.28 3.04
C GLU A 87 -18.40 -5.26 3.71
N ALA A 88 -17.32 -5.58 2.97
CA ALA A 88 -15.96 -5.52 3.48
C ALA A 88 -15.47 -4.07 3.68
N ALA A 89 -15.93 -3.13 2.85
CA ALA A 89 -15.61 -1.70 2.96
C ALA A 89 -16.46 -0.97 4.02
N GLU A 90 -17.53 -1.60 4.53
CA GLU A 90 -18.38 -1.03 5.57
C GLU A 90 -17.85 -1.33 6.97
N LYS A 91 -18.29 -0.53 7.94
CA LYS A 91 -17.92 -0.73 9.35
C LYS A 91 -18.46 -2.02 9.98
N GLY A 92 -19.32 -2.78 9.28
CA GLY A 92 -19.85 -4.06 9.75
C GLY A 92 -20.58 -3.97 11.11
N GLY A 93 -21.29 -2.87 11.36
CA GLY A 93 -21.97 -2.61 12.65
C GLY A 93 -21.08 -1.99 13.75
N TYR A 94 -19.79 -1.81 13.51
CA TYR A 94 -18.89 -1.15 14.45
C TYR A 94 -18.95 0.39 14.31
N PRO A 95 -18.84 1.16 15.40
CA PRO A 95 -18.84 2.63 15.35
C PRO A 95 -17.61 3.19 14.66
N HIS A 96 -16.48 2.46 14.68
CA HIS A 96 -15.19 2.88 14.11
C HIS A 96 -14.53 1.73 13.34
N PHE A 97 -13.83 2.04 12.26
CA PHE A 97 -13.04 1.05 11.48
C PHE A 97 -11.97 0.38 12.34
N MET A 98 -11.24 1.14 13.15
CA MET A 98 -10.23 0.58 14.05
C MET A 98 -10.81 -0.50 14.98
N LEU A 99 -12.02 -0.30 15.50
CA LEU A 99 -12.67 -1.30 16.36
C LEU A 99 -13.04 -2.56 15.58
N LYS A 100 -13.54 -2.42 14.33
CA LYS A 100 -13.76 -3.53 13.41
C LYS A 100 -12.47 -4.32 13.20
N GLU A 101 -11.39 -3.64 12.83
CA GLU A 101 -10.07 -4.24 12.55
C GLU A 101 -9.52 -4.98 13.77
N ILE A 102 -9.69 -4.44 14.99
CA ILE A 102 -9.31 -5.12 16.23
C ILE A 102 -10.04 -6.47 16.36
N HIS A 103 -11.33 -6.50 16.07
CA HIS A 103 -12.12 -7.74 16.16
C HIS A 103 -11.84 -8.70 14.98
N GLU A 104 -11.37 -8.22 13.85
CA GLU A 104 -10.99 -9.03 12.70
C GLU A 104 -9.60 -9.70 12.85
N GLN A 105 -8.76 -9.23 13.77
CA GLN A 105 -7.39 -9.75 13.94
C GLN A 105 -7.29 -11.28 14.05
N PRO A 106 -8.13 -12.01 14.80
CA PRO A 106 -8.02 -13.47 14.87
C PRO A 106 -8.20 -14.15 13.50
N ALA A 107 -9.17 -13.70 12.71
CA ALA A 107 -9.40 -14.21 11.37
C ALA A 107 -8.28 -13.83 10.40
N ALA A 108 -7.82 -12.57 10.45
CA ALA A 108 -6.74 -12.07 9.62
C ALA A 108 -5.41 -12.79 9.91
N ILE A 109 -5.07 -13.01 11.18
CA ILE A 109 -3.87 -13.77 11.58
C ILE A 109 -3.96 -15.21 11.08
N THR A 110 -5.12 -15.86 11.25
CA THR A 110 -5.34 -17.22 10.77
C THR A 110 -5.17 -17.31 9.25
N ALA A 111 -5.79 -16.41 8.50
CA ALA A 111 -5.68 -16.36 7.04
C ALA A 111 -4.24 -16.08 6.56
N THR A 112 -3.48 -15.30 7.33
CA THR A 112 -2.09 -14.97 7.00
C THR A 112 -1.14 -16.12 7.33
N VAL A 113 -1.27 -16.73 8.50
CA VAL A 113 -0.31 -17.72 9.01
C VAL A 113 -0.59 -19.11 8.45
N SER A 114 -1.86 -19.56 8.40
CA SER A 114 -2.17 -20.94 8.02
C SER A 114 -1.62 -21.37 6.66
N PRO A 115 -1.66 -20.57 5.59
CA PRO A 115 -1.09 -20.94 4.30
C PRO A 115 0.46 -21.02 4.31
N ARG A 116 1.10 -20.50 5.35
CA ARG A 116 2.57 -20.43 5.51
C ARG A 116 3.11 -21.40 6.54
N VAL A 117 2.30 -22.38 6.92
CA VAL A 117 2.70 -23.45 7.81
C VAL A 117 2.41 -24.79 7.14
N GLU A 118 3.44 -25.60 6.90
CA GLU A 118 3.32 -26.93 6.33
C GLU A 118 3.94 -27.95 7.32
N ASN A 119 3.18 -29.00 7.65
CA ASN A 119 3.59 -30.02 8.63
C ASN A 119 4.05 -29.47 9.98
N GLY A 120 3.46 -28.34 10.42
CA GLY A 120 3.82 -27.67 11.67
C GLY A 120 5.10 -26.82 11.62
N MET A 121 5.70 -26.68 10.43
CA MET A 121 6.89 -25.85 10.20
C MET A 121 6.56 -24.65 9.32
N PRO A 122 7.19 -23.48 9.54
CA PRO A 122 7.03 -22.33 8.68
C PRO A 122 7.50 -22.62 7.24
N ASP A 123 6.67 -22.26 6.27
CA ASP A 123 7.02 -22.24 4.85
C ASP A 123 6.63 -20.88 4.27
N LEU A 124 7.60 -20.02 4.05
CA LEU A 124 7.39 -18.69 3.50
C LEU A 124 7.16 -18.70 1.99
N ARG A 125 7.44 -19.83 1.32
CA ARG A 125 7.37 -19.99 -0.15
C ARG A 125 8.20 -18.94 -0.90
N ILE A 126 9.37 -18.62 -0.35
CA ILE A 126 10.35 -17.69 -0.91
C ILE A 126 11.60 -18.53 -1.26
N PRO A 127 11.75 -18.97 -2.52
CA PRO A 127 12.85 -19.85 -2.91
C PRO A 127 14.24 -19.25 -2.63
N GLU A 128 14.37 -17.93 -2.68
CA GLU A 128 15.61 -17.19 -2.42
C GLU A 128 16.05 -17.22 -0.95
N LEU A 129 15.11 -17.50 -0.03
CA LEU A 129 15.37 -17.66 1.41
C LEU A 129 15.55 -19.13 1.78
N SER A 130 16.54 -19.80 1.17
CA SER A 130 16.90 -21.16 1.55
C SER A 130 17.37 -21.20 3.01
N ASP A 131 17.33 -22.39 3.60
CA ASP A 131 17.85 -22.65 4.94
C ASP A 131 19.31 -22.21 5.12
N GLU A 132 20.12 -22.37 4.06
CA GLU A 132 21.51 -21.93 4.05
C GLU A 132 21.60 -20.40 4.11
N LYS A 133 20.80 -19.70 3.27
CA LYS A 133 20.75 -18.24 3.27
C LYS A 133 20.25 -17.71 4.61
N LEU A 134 19.19 -18.30 5.16
CA LEU A 134 18.67 -17.92 6.48
C LEU A 134 19.72 -18.03 7.59
N ARG A 135 20.55 -19.09 7.55
CA ARG A 135 21.64 -19.28 8.53
C ARG A 135 22.83 -18.32 8.33
N SER A 136 22.99 -17.75 7.15
CA SER A 136 24.05 -16.79 6.85
C SER A 136 23.72 -15.35 7.27
N ILE A 137 22.46 -15.07 7.60
CA ILE A 137 22.03 -13.70 7.96
C ILE A 137 22.71 -13.24 9.24
N LYS A 138 23.36 -12.09 9.17
CA LYS A 138 24.07 -11.47 10.30
C LYS A 138 23.26 -10.39 11.00
N ASN A 139 22.53 -9.58 10.24
CA ASN A 139 21.68 -8.51 10.77
C ASN A 139 20.34 -8.51 10.02
N ILE A 140 19.32 -8.00 10.68
CA ILE A 140 17.99 -7.81 10.07
C ILE A 140 17.55 -6.37 10.24
N HIS A 141 17.19 -5.71 9.13
CA HIS A 141 16.65 -4.36 9.12
C HIS A 141 15.14 -4.41 8.83
N LEU A 142 14.34 -3.94 9.78
CA LEU A 142 12.88 -3.85 9.67
C LEU A 142 12.51 -2.41 9.28
N VAL A 143 12.13 -2.21 8.04
CA VAL A 143 11.94 -0.88 7.46
C VAL A 143 10.47 -0.60 7.25
N ALA A 144 9.93 0.39 7.94
CA ALA A 144 8.50 0.71 7.91
C ALA A 144 8.20 2.15 8.35
N CYS A 145 6.94 2.58 8.18
CA CYS A 145 6.41 3.84 8.73
C CYS A 145 5.14 3.58 9.54
N GLY A 146 4.81 4.50 10.46
CA GLY A 146 3.58 4.50 11.22
C GLY A 146 3.37 3.22 12.03
N THR A 147 2.16 2.67 12.00
CA THR A 147 1.80 1.45 12.75
C THR A 147 2.52 0.19 12.25
N ALA A 148 2.91 0.14 10.97
CA ALA A 148 3.76 -0.91 10.43
C ALA A 148 5.15 -0.91 11.10
N MET A 149 5.72 0.25 11.43
CA MET A 149 6.96 0.35 12.21
C MET A 149 6.78 -0.23 13.62
N HIS A 150 5.63 0.00 14.27
CA HIS A 150 5.35 -0.60 15.59
C HIS A 150 5.30 -2.14 15.50
N ALA A 151 4.73 -2.70 14.42
CA ALA A 151 4.82 -4.15 14.16
C ALA A 151 6.28 -4.59 13.98
N GLY A 152 7.10 -3.81 13.29
CA GLY A 152 8.54 -4.02 13.18
C GLY A 152 9.25 -4.05 14.54
N MET A 153 8.89 -3.16 15.46
CA MET A 153 9.46 -3.13 16.83
C MET A 153 9.15 -4.40 17.61
N VAL A 154 7.93 -4.94 17.48
CA VAL A 154 7.56 -6.23 18.06
C VAL A 154 8.35 -7.36 17.38
N GLY A 155 8.44 -7.32 16.04
CA GLY A 155 9.23 -8.25 15.24
C GLY A 155 10.71 -8.28 15.65
N LYS A 156 11.34 -7.12 15.83
CA LYS A 156 12.70 -7.00 16.36
C LYS A 156 12.87 -7.80 17.65
N THR A 157 12.00 -7.55 18.62
CA THR A 157 12.08 -8.22 19.93
C THR A 157 11.95 -9.74 19.79
N ALA A 158 11.06 -10.21 18.92
CA ALA A 158 10.88 -11.64 18.66
C ALA A 158 12.11 -12.26 17.99
N ILE A 159 12.65 -11.61 16.96
CA ILE A 159 13.83 -12.06 16.22
C ILE A 159 15.04 -12.16 17.14
N GLU A 160 15.37 -11.10 17.86
CA GLU A 160 16.52 -11.07 18.78
C GLU A 160 16.40 -12.13 19.88
N ARG A 161 15.18 -12.35 20.39
CA ARG A 161 14.92 -13.34 21.44
C ARG A 161 15.00 -14.79 20.94
N LEU A 162 14.43 -15.07 19.78
CA LEU A 162 14.24 -16.44 19.28
C LEU A 162 15.36 -16.88 18.34
N ALA A 163 15.73 -16.04 17.38
CA ALA A 163 16.76 -16.35 16.40
C ALA A 163 18.17 -15.92 16.85
N ARG A 164 18.29 -15.05 17.85
CA ARG A 164 19.57 -14.53 18.36
C ARG A 164 20.38 -13.78 17.28
N VAL A 165 19.67 -13.19 16.30
CA VAL A 165 20.23 -12.35 15.25
C VAL A 165 19.93 -10.89 15.61
N PRO A 166 20.90 -9.97 15.56
CA PRO A 166 20.67 -8.55 15.77
C PRO A 166 19.62 -8.02 14.77
N ALA A 167 18.68 -7.21 15.26
CA ALA A 167 17.68 -6.60 14.42
C ALA A 167 17.54 -5.10 14.72
N GLU A 168 17.34 -4.30 13.68
CA GLU A 168 17.10 -2.86 13.80
C GLU A 168 15.79 -2.48 13.14
N VAL A 169 15.14 -1.44 13.68
CA VAL A 169 13.91 -0.89 13.10
C VAL A 169 14.19 0.53 12.62
N ASP A 170 13.87 0.76 11.36
CA ASP A 170 14.09 2.04 10.71
C ASP A 170 12.81 2.63 10.15
N ILE A 171 12.74 3.95 10.15
CA ILE A 171 11.70 4.69 9.45
C ILE A 171 11.99 4.65 7.95
N ALA A 172 11.06 4.14 7.14
CA ALA A 172 11.29 3.91 5.71
C ALA A 172 11.69 5.17 4.93
N SER A 173 11.12 6.33 5.28
CA SER A 173 11.51 7.61 4.68
C SER A 173 12.97 7.98 4.97
N GLU A 174 13.42 7.77 6.18
CA GLU A 174 14.80 8.06 6.57
C GLU A 174 15.79 7.04 5.97
N PHE A 175 15.43 5.75 6.02
CA PHE A 175 16.23 4.66 5.45
C PHE A 175 16.51 4.87 3.96
N ARG A 176 15.51 5.35 3.21
CA ARG A 176 15.62 5.64 1.77
C ARG A 176 16.67 6.72 1.47
N TYR A 177 16.77 7.76 2.29
CA TYR A 177 17.57 8.95 1.99
C TYR A 177 18.94 9.02 2.69
N ARG A 178 19.15 8.20 3.73
CA ARG A 178 20.40 8.25 4.50
C ARG A 178 21.52 7.38 3.95
N ASP A 179 21.33 6.67 2.82
CA ASP A 179 22.30 5.75 2.24
C ASP A 179 22.82 4.72 3.28
N PRO A 180 21.96 3.78 3.72
CA PRO A 180 22.29 2.89 4.83
C PRO A 180 23.46 1.97 4.48
N ILE A 181 24.33 1.71 5.44
CA ILE A 181 25.41 0.73 5.31
C ILE A 181 24.81 -0.64 5.48
N LEU A 182 24.84 -1.46 4.43
CA LEU A 182 24.32 -2.82 4.41
C LEU A 182 25.42 -3.81 3.99
N ASP A 183 25.45 -4.95 4.68
CA ASP A 183 26.30 -6.08 4.29
C ASP A 183 25.52 -7.03 3.36
N PRO A 184 26.15 -7.75 2.41
CA PRO A 184 25.48 -8.75 1.58
C PRO A 184 24.77 -9.87 2.37
N ASP A 185 25.16 -10.09 3.63
CA ASP A 185 24.52 -11.03 4.55
C ASP A 185 23.45 -10.39 5.44
N ASP A 186 23.09 -9.14 5.21
CA ASP A 186 21.96 -8.51 5.88
C ASP A 186 20.64 -8.84 5.18
N LEU A 187 19.58 -8.97 5.97
CA LEU A 187 18.21 -9.10 5.49
C LEU A 187 17.44 -7.82 5.74
N VAL A 188 16.89 -7.22 4.69
CA VAL A 188 16.00 -6.07 4.81
C VAL A 188 14.55 -6.54 4.62
N ILE A 189 13.72 -6.32 5.63
CA ILE A 189 12.29 -6.63 5.63
C ILE A 189 11.52 -5.31 5.58
N ILE A 190 10.85 -5.07 4.46
CA ILE A 190 9.99 -3.89 4.28
C ILE A 190 8.57 -4.28 4.70
N ILE A 191 8.00 -3.51 5.64
CA ILE A 191 6.62 -3.69 6.10
C ILE A 191 5.81 -2.50 5.60
N SER A 192 4.96 -2.73 4.60
CA SER A 192 4.14 -1.69 3.99
C SER A 192 2.72 -2.19 3.74
N GLN A 193 1.76 -1.28 3.86
CA GLN A 193 0.37 -1.52 3.52
C GLN A 193 0.02 -0.97 2.12
N SER A 194 0.87 -0.12 1.58
CA SER A 194 0.68 0.58 0.30
C SER A 194 1.86 0.35 -0.63
#